data_c90bf46709c1dc4f2a3b954a060f14f5
#
_entry.id   c90bf46709c1dc4f2a3b954a060f14f5
#
_cell.length_a   1.000
_cell.length_b   1.000
_cell.length_c   1.000
_cell.angle_alpha   90.00
_cell.angle_beta   90.00
_cell.angle_gamma   90.00
#
_symmetry.space_group_name_H-M   'P 1'
#
loop_
_entity.id
_entity.type
_entity.pdbx_description
1 polymer ?
#
loop_
_entity_poly.entity_id
_entity_poly.type
_entity_poly.pdbx_seq_one_letter_code
_entity_poly.pdbx_strand_id
1 'polypeptide(L)'
;MKKEQIDTNSLAHTKWNCKYHIVFAPKYRRKVFYADKRLEIREILRKLCEWKGVEIIEGEVCPDHIHILVSIPPKMSISGFMGYLKGKSALLIFQKWGNMKFAYRNREFWCKGYYVDAAGKNAKAIKEYIANQLKHDQETDQLSMFDPRDPFMGDK
;
A
#
# COMPACT_ATOMS: atom_id res chain seq x y z
N MET A 1 0.85 -20.40 23.23
CA MET A 1 2.16 -19.88 23.60
C MET A 1 3.09 -19.55 22.42
N LYS A 2 2.87 -20.17 21.30
CA LYS A 2 3.66 -19.88 20.11
C LYS A 2 3.24 -18.60 19.39
N LYS A 3 2.13 -18.00 19.74
CA LYS A 3 1.54 -16.89 18.96
C LYS A 3 2.07 -15.51 19.31
N GLU A 4 2.53 -15.32 20.52
CA GLU A 4 3.02 -14.00 20.95
C GLU A 4 4.40 -13.66 20.40
N GLN A 5 5.16 -14.67 20.02
CA GLN A 5 6.49 -14.48 19.45
C GLN A 5 6.50 -14.11 17.98
N ILE A 6 5.36 -14.32 17.29
CA ILE A 6 5.27 -14.11 15.84
C ILE A 6 5.13 -12.64 15.49
N ASP A 7 4.64 -11.82 16.42
CA ASP A 7 4.36 -10.41 16.16
C ASP A 7 5.55 -9.49 16.36
N THR A 8 6.66 -10.01 16.85
CA THR A 8 7.86 -9.21 17.08
C THR A 8 9.00 -9.64 16.17
N ASN A 9 9.75 -8.66 15.70
CA ASN A 9 10.94 -8.87 14.90
C ASN A 9 12.19 -8.66 15.75
N SER A 10 13.32 -9.11 15.24
CA SER A 10 14.58 -9.01 15.92
C SER A 10 15.64 -8.38 15.02
N LEU A 11 16.36 -7.41 15.55
CA LEU A 11 17.49 -6.77 14.88
C LEU A 11 18.65 -6.77 15.86
N ALA A 12 19.65 -7.65 15.63
CA ALA A 12 20.76 -7.88 16.55
C ALA A 12 20.23 -8.17 17.97
N HIS A 13 20.34 -7.22 18.89
CA HIS A 13 19.88 -7.37 20.28
C HIS A 13 18.57 -6.66 20.56
N THR A 14 17.93 -6.11 19.53
CA THR A 14 16.70 -5.33 19.66
C THR A 14 15.52 -6.09 19.06
N LYS A 15 14.48 -6.25 19.86
CA LYS A 15 13.17 -6.74 19.37
C LYS A 15 12.31 -5.53 19.03
N TRP A 16 11.52 -5.65 17.96
CA TRP A 16 10.68 -4.53 17.53
C TRP A 16 9.37 -5.03 16.93
N ASN A 17 8.37 -4.16 16.99
CA ASN A 17 7.05 -4.38 16.42
C ASN A 17 6.59 -3.06 15.81
N CYS A 18 7.00 -2.82 14.57
CA CYS A 18 6.72 -1.58 13.85
C CYS A 18 5.84 -1.88 12.65
N LYS A 19 4.54 -1.98 12.90
CA LYS A 19 3.55 -2.30 11.88
C LYS A 19 2.70 -1.07 11.58
N TYR A 20 2.45 -0.85 10.30
CA TYR A 20 1.72 0.32 9.82
C TYR A 20 0.71 -0.07 8.76
N HIS A 21 -0.47 0.51 8.86
CA HIS A 21 -1.48 0.48 7.81
C HIS A 21 -1.28 1.70 6.93
N ILE A 22 -1.02 1.51 5.66
CA ILE A 22 -0.72 2.58 4.71
C ILE A 22 -1.70 2.49 3.55
N VAL A 23 -2.24 3.64 3.15
CA VAL A 23 -3.14 3.76 2.00
C VAL A 23 -2.56 4.80 1.05
N PHE A 24 -2.47 4.47 -0.22
CA PHE A 24 -2.01 5.40 -1.24
C PHE A 24 -2.72 5.12 -2.57
N ALA A 25 -2.74 6.12 -3.44
CA ALA A 25 -3.59 6.08 -4.62
C ALA A 25 -2.89 6.67 -5.85
N PRO A 26 -3.29 6.23 -7.05
CA PRO A 26 -2.87 6.88 -8.28
C PRO A 26 -3.33 8.35 -8.29
N LYS A 27 -2.58 9.18 -9.01
CA LYS A 27 -2.92 10.58 -9.17
C LYS A 27 -4.33 10.72 -9.74
N TYR A 28 -5.11 11.61 -9.15
CA TYR A 28 -6.54 11.83 -9.45
C TYR A 28 -7.43 10.63 -9.11
N ARG A 29 -6.96 9.67 -8.32
CA ARG A 29 -7.65 8.42 -8.01
C ARG A 29 -8.22 7.73 -9.25
N ARG A 30 -7.43 7.70 -10.30
CA ARG A 30 -7.83 7.01 -11.51
C ARG A 30 -7.98 5.52 -11.26
N LYS A 31 -9.05 4.95 -11.78
CA LYS A 31 -9.29 3.51 -11.69
C LYS A 31 -8.44 2.80 -12.74
N VAL A 32 -7.24 2.41 -12.37
CA VAL A 32 -6.28 1.79 -13.30
C VAL A 32 -5.92 0.35 -12.96
N PHE A 33 -6.28 -0.11 -11.77
CA PHE A 33 -5.89 -1.43 -11.29
C PHE A 33 -6.97 -2.47 -11.53
N TYR A 34 -7.03 -3.00 -12.75
CA TYR A 34 -7.99 -4.01 -13.14
C TYR A 34 -7.29 -5.24 -13.70
N ALA A 35 -7.94 -6.39 -13.57
CA ALA A 35 -7.56 -7.65 -14.20
C ALA A 35 -6.05 -7.94 -14.03
N ASP A 36 -5.34 -8.11 -15.14
CA ASP A 36 -3.92 -8.47 -15.12
C ASP A 36 -3.03 -7.38 -14.52
N LYS A 37 -3.39 -6.11 -14.71
CA LYS A 37 -2.64 -5.00 -14.11
C LYS A 37 -2.63 -5.06 -12.60
N ARG A 38 -3.75 -5.43 -12.01
CA ARG A 38 -3.87 -5.58 -10.57
C ARG A 38 -2.87 -6.59 -10.02
N LEU A 39 -2.78 -7.75 -10.65
CA LEU A 39 -1.85 -8.80 -10.23
C LEU A 39 -0.39 -8.38 -10.40
N GLU A 40 -0.09 -7.70 -11.49
CA GLU A 40 1.26 -7.26 -11.78
C GLU A 40 1.72 -6.11 -10.88
N ILE A 41 0.85 -5.17 -10.56
CA ILE A 41 1.11 -4.11 -9.58
C ILE A 41 1.39 -4.72 -8.22
N ARG A 42 0.59 -5.70 -7.82
CA ARG A 42 0.80 -6.44 -6.59
C ARG A 42 2.21 -7.06 -6.54
N GLU A 43 2.64 -7.69 -7.61
CA GLU A 43 3.98 -8.29 -7.69
C GLU A 43 5.09 -7.25 -7.66
N ILE A 44 4.91 -6.13 -8.34
CA ILE A 44 5.88 -5.02 -8.30
C ILE A 44 6.07 -4.52 -6.88
N LEU A 45 4.99 -4.23 -6.18
CA LEU A 45 5.04 -3.71 -4.81
C LEU A 45 5.64 -4.74 -3.85
N ARG A 46 5.29 -6.00 -4.02
CA ARG A 46 5.81 -7.09 -3.21
C ARG A 46 7.32 -7.22 -3.34
N LYS A 47 7.85 -7.21 -4.56
CA LYS A 47 9.29 -7.29 -4.81
C LYS A 47 10.03 -6.08 -4.24
N LEU A 48 9.47 -4.89 -4.41
CA LEU A 48 10.09 -3.68 -3.89
C LEU A 48 10.17 -3.69 -2.36
N CYS A 49 9.14 -4.16 -1.69
CA CYS A 49 9.14 -4.32 -0.24
C CYS A 49 10.18 -5.36 0.19
N GLU A 50 10.22 -6.48 -0.50
CA GLU A 50 11.17 -7.55 -0.24
C GLU A 50 12.62 -7.06 -0.33
N TRP A 51 12.94 -6.28 -1.37
CA TRP A 51 14.29 -5.73 -1.55
C TRP A 51 14.70 -4.77 -0.44
N LYS A 52 13.75 -4.14 0.22
CA LYS A 52 14.01 -3.23 1.34
C LYS A 52 13.90 -3.90 2.71
N GLY A 53 13.61 -5.19 2.75
CA GLY A 53 13.42 -5.88 4.02
C GLY A 53 12.15 -5.47 4.75
N VAL A 54 11.16 -4.98 4.02
CA VAL A 54 9.83 -4.65 4.55
C VAL A 54 8.90 -5.80 4.28
N GLU A 55 8.32 -6.35 5.34
CA GLU A 55 7.37 -7.44 5.23
C GLU A 55 5.97 -6.90 4.96
N ILE A 56 5.31 -7.44 3.94
CA ILE A 56 3.88 -7.19 3.72
C ILE A 56 3.10 -8.27 4.47
N ILE A 57 2.37 -7.86 5.50
CA ILE A 57 1.53 -8.75 6.28
C ILE A 57 0.22 -9.03 5.55
N GLU A 58 -0.36 -7.99 4.99
CA GLU A 58 -1.56 -8.07 4.18
C GLU A 58 -1.60 -6.89 3.21
N GLY A 59 -2.26 -7.05 2.08
CA GLY A 59 -2.41 -5.96 1.13
C GLY A 59 -3.49 -6.25 0.12
N GLU A 60 -4.14 -5.18 -0.34
CA GLU A 60 -5.16 -5.23 -1.37
C GLU A 60 -4.95 -4.13 -2.39
N VAL A 61 -4.98 -4.51 -3.65
CA VAL A 61 -4.96 -3.57 -4.76
C VAL A 61 -6.41 -3.35 -5.20
N CYS A 62 -6.98 -2.24 -4.76
CA CYS A 62 -8.32 -1.82 -5.17
C CYS A 62 -8.22 -1.06 -6.50
N PRO A 63 -9.33 -0.87 -7.24
CA PRO A 63 -9.25 -0.24 -8.57
C PRO A 63 -8.59 1.14 -8.58
N ASP A 64 -8.77 1.94 -7.54
CA ASP A 64 -8.30 3.33 -7.47
C ASP A 64 -7.40 3.63 -6.26
N HIS A 65 -7.04 2.63 -5.49
CA HIS A 65 -6.16 2.81 -4.34
C HIS A 65 -5.56 1.49 -3.88
N ILE A 66 -4.59 1.57 -2.99
CA ILE A 66 -3.90 0.42 -2.43
C ILE A 66 -3.88 0.53 -0.93
N HIS A 67 -4.24 -0.55 -0.25
CA HIS A 67 -4.08 -0.74 1.19
C HIS A 67 -2.97 -1.74 1.44
N ILE A 68 -2.03 -1.42 2.31
CA ILE A 68 -1.02 -2.37 2.76
C ILE A 68 -0.85 -2.30 4.28
N LEU A 69 -0.68 -3.45 4.88
CA LEU A 69 -0.23 -3.57 6.26
C LEU A 69 1.20 -4.09 6.21
N VAL A 70 2.15 -3.30 6.66
CA VAL A 70 3.57 -3.60 6.53
C VAL A 70 4.29 -3.55 7.87
N SER A 71 5.33 -4.35 7.98
CA SER A 71 6.28 -4.32 9.08
C SER A 71 7.56 -3.67 8.58
N ILE A 72 7.87 -2.48 9.10
CA ILE A 72 9.01 -1.67 8.66
C ILE A 72 10.08 -1.69 9.73
N PRO A 73 11.34 -2.06 9.40
CA PRO A 73 12.44 -2.04 10.38
C PRO A 73 12.62 -0.65 10.99
N PRO A 74 12.94 -0.54 12.30
CA PRO A 74 13.07 0.75 12.97
C PRO A 74 14.18 1.65 12.42
N LYS A 75 15.13 1.09 11.70
CA LYS A 75 16.19 1.86 11.03
C LYS A 75 15.69 2.65 9.82
N MET A 76 14.48 2.40 9.37
CA MET A 76 13.92 2.99 8.17
C MET A 76 12.73 3.87 8.53
N SER A 77 12.71 5.11 8.04
CA SER A 77 11.55 5.98 8.23
C SER A 77 10.43 5.59 7.28
N ILE A 78 9.19 5.86 7.68
CA ILE A 78 8.02 5.63 6.85
C ILE A 78 8.11 6.48 5.58
N SER A 79 8.47 7.75 5.71
CA SER A 79 8.61 8.65 4.55
C SER A 79 9.68 8.18 3.58
N GLY A 80 10.81 7.70 4.09
CA GLY A 80 11.87 7.14 3.26
C GLY A 80 11.41 5.90 2.51
N PHE A 81 10.72 5.01 3.20
CA PHE A 81 10.15 3.81 2.58
C PHE A 81 9.11 4.17 1.50
N MET A 82 8.19 5.09 1.81
CA MET A 82 7.15 5.48 0.86
C MET A 82 7.70 6.22 -0.35
N GLY A 83 8.72 7.05 -0.16
CA GLY A 83 9.42 7.69 -1.28
C GLY A 83 10.06 6.68 -2.21
N TYR A 84 10.71 5.67 -1.65
CA TYR A 84 11.27 4.56 -2.42
C TYR A 84 10.17 3.76 -3.13
N LEU A 85 9.15 3.34 -2.40
CA LEU A 85 8.08 2.48 -2.94
C LEU A 85 7.34 3.18 -4.08
N LYS A 86 6.94 4.43 -3.89
CA LYS A 86 6.22 5.21 -4.89
C LYS A 86 7.10 5.53 -6.09
N GLY A 87 8.34 5.95 -5.86
CA GLY A 87 9.27 6.31 -6.95
C GLY A 87 9.63 5.12 -7.82
N LYS A 88 10.04 4.02 -7.21
CA LYS A 88 10.43 2.82 -7.96
C LYS A 88 9.24 2.14 -8.62
N SER A 89 8.10 2.07 -7.95
CA SER A 89 6.91 1.46 -8.56
C SER A 89 6.40 2.28 -9.75
N ALA A 90 6.40 3.61 -9.65
CA ALA A 90 6.02 4.46 -10.77
C ALA A 90 6.90 4.21 -12.00
N LEU A 91 8.20 4.11 -11.78
CA LEU A 91 9.15 3.83 -12.85
C LEU A 91 8.87 2.48 -13.52
N LEU A 92 8.68 1.43 -12.72
CA LEU A 92 8.40 0.09 -13.24
C LEU A 92 7.05 0.01 -13.94
N ILE A 93 6.04 0.71 -13.43
CA ILE A 93 4.72 0.78 -14.04
C ILE A 93 4.81 1.43 -15.43
N PHE A 94 5.50 2.56 -15.54
CA PHE A 94 5.65 3.25 -16.84
C PHE A 94 6.51 2.47 -17.82
N GLN A 95 7.47 1.70 -17.35
CA GLN A 95 8.25 0.81 -18.21
C GLN A 95 7.40 -0.33 -18.76
N LYS A 96 6.53 -0.87 -17.95
CA LYS A 96 5.69 -2.01 -18.33
C LYS A 96 4.52 -1.60 -19.20
N TRP A 97 3.88 -0.49 -18.88
CA TRP A 97 2.75 0.05 -19.63
C TRP A 97 3.09 1.46 -20.13
N GLY A 98 3.90 1.51 -21.17
CA GLY A 98 4.43 2.76 -21.69
C GLY A 98 3.39 3.82 -22.03
N ASN A 99 2.17 3.39 -22.42
CA ASN A 99 1.09 4.32 -22.74
C ASN A 99 0.59 5.11 -21.54
N MET A 100 0.75 4.58 -20.32
CA MET A 100 0.27 5.25 -19.11
C MET A 100 1.03 6.54 -18.82
N LYS A 101 2.30 6.64 -19.21
CA LYS A 101 3.08 7.85 -18.97
C LYS A 101 2.52 9.09 -19.67
N PHE A 102 1.80 8.91 -20.76
CA PHE A 102 1.15 10.02 -21.47
C PHE A 102 -0.10 10.53 -20.78
N ALA A 103 -0.75 9.67 -19.98
CA ALA A 103 -1.93 10.03 -19.19
C ALA A 103 -1.55 10.78 -17.91
N TYR A 104 -0.29 10.71 -17.48
CA TYR A 104 0.20 11.30 -16.24
C TYR A 104 1.27 12.35 -16.55
N ARG A 105 0.91 13.61 -16.39
CA ARG A 105 1.85 14.71 -16.61
C ARG A 105 3.02 14.61 -15.63
N ASN A 106 4.21 14.97 -16.08
CA ASN A 106 5.44 14.94 -15.28
C ASN A 106 5.83 13.55 -14.79
N ARG A 107 5.25 12.51 -15.38
CA ARG A 107 5.51 11.11 -15.00
C ARG A 107 5.22 10.83 -13.52
N GLU A 108 4.28 11.54 -12.95
CA GLU A 108 3.81 11.31 -11.57
C GLU A 108 2.62 10.35 -11.60
N PHE A 109 2.88 9.10 -11.25
CA PHE A 109 1.82 8.08 -11.22
C PHE A 109 0.96 8.20 -9.97
N TRP A 110 1.58 8.44 -8.82
CA TRP A 110 0.90 8.43 -7.52
C TRP A 110 0.48 9.84 -7.08
N CYS A 111 -0.60 9.92 -6.32
CA CYS A 111 -0.95 11.13 -5.58
C CYS A 111 0.18 11.52 -4.66
N LYS A 112 0.31 12.82 -4.39
CA LYS A 112 1.20 13.27 -3.32
C LYS A 112 0.67 12.77 -1.98
N GLY A 113 1.58 12.37 -1.10
CA GLY A 113 1.21 11.91 0.21
C GLY A 113 0.62 10.50 0.25
N TYR A 114 0.20 10.13 1.42
CA TYR A 114 -0.36 8.82 1.74
C TYR A 114 -0.99 8.91 3.12
N TYR A 115 -1.90 7.98 3.42
CA TYR A 115 -2.40 7.83 4.78
C TYR A 115 -1.55 6.77 5.49
N VAL A 116 -1.19 7.02 6.75
CA VAL A 116 -0.48 6.04 7.56
C VAL A 116 -1.04 6.04 8.98
N ASP A 117 -1.22 4.84 9.51
CA ASP A 117 -1.64 4.62 10.89
C ASP A 117 -0.81 3.49 11.49
N ALA A 118 -0.40 3.66 12.73
CA ALA A 118 0.33 2.62 13.46
C ALA A 118 -0.63 1.50 13.83
N ALA A 119 -0.32 0.28 13.40
CA ALA A 119 -1.16 -0.87 13.67
C ALA A 119 -0.95 -1.43 15.08
N GLY A 120 0.31 -1.46 15.55
CA GLY A 120 0.64 -1.95 16.87
C GLY A 120 0.04 -3.34 17.14
N LYS A 121 -0.67 -3.47 18.26
CA LYS A 121 -1.33 -4.71 18.65
C LYS A 121 -2.60 -5.00 17.85
N ASN A 122 -3.08 -4.04 17.06
CA ASN A 122 -4.30 -4.17 16.26
C ASN A 122 -4.04 -4.75 14.87
N ALA A 123 -2.84 -5.25 14.60
CA ALA A 123 -2.45 -5.74 13.28
C ALA A 123 -3.41 -6.81 12.75
N LYS A 124 -3.88 -7.71 13.61
CA LYS A 124 -4.81 -8.77 13.22
C LYS A 124 -6.16 -8.19 12.74
N ALA A 125 -6.71 -7.24 13.49
CA ALA A 125 -7.96 -6.59 13.14
C ALA A 125 -7.84 -5.82 11.83
N ILE A 126 -6.73 -5.12 11.64
CA ILE A 126 -6.45 -4.38 10.41
C ILE A 126 -6.27 -5.33 9.23
N LYS A 127 -5.59 -6.45 9.44
CA LYS A 127 -5.43 -7.48 8.41
C LYS A 127 -6.79 -8.00 7.93
N GLU A 128 -7.70 -8.31 8.85
CA GLU A 128 -9.04 -8.76 8.51
C GLU A 128 -9.83 -7.67 7.79
N TYR A 129 -9.70 -6.42 8.20
CA TYR A 129 -10.33 -5.29 7.55
C TYR A 129 -9.88 -5.16 6.09
N ILE A 130 -8.59 -5.23 5.84
CA ILE A 130 -8.05 -5.13 4.47
C ILE A 130 -8.52 -6.28 3.61
N ALA A 131 -8.51 -7.50 4.14
CA ALA A 131 -8.95 -8.69 3.41
C ALA A 131 -10.43 -8.60 3.01
N ASN A 132 -11.26 -7.97 3.86
CA ASN A 132 -12.68 -7.80 3.60
C ASN A 132 -13.00 -6.59 2.73
N GLN A 133 -12.11 -5.62 2.66
CA GLN A 133 -12.33 -4.37 1.93
C GLN A 133 -12.55 -4.61 0.43
N LEU A 134 -11.74 -5.45 -0.16
CA LEU A 134 -11.88 -5.77 -1.59
C LEU A 134 -13.23 -6.42 -1.88
N LYS A 135 -13.67 -7.33 -1.02
CA LYS A 135 -14.96 -7.99 -1.17
C LYS A 135 -16.10 -6.99 -1.09
N HIS A 136 -16.03 -6.06 -0.16
CA HIS A 136 -17.00 -4.99 -0.01
C HIS A 136 -17.01 -4.06 -1.22
N ASP A 137 -15.85 -3.68 -1.70
CA ASP A 137 -15.70 -2.80 -2.88
C ASP A 137 -16.26 -3.46 -4.14
N GLN A 138 -16.11 -4.77 -4.27
CA GLN A 138 -16.72 -5.52 -5.39
C GLN A 138 -18.24 -5.53 -5.32
N GLU A 139 -18.82 -5.55 -4.13
CA GLU A 139 -20.26 -5.53 -3.92
C GLU A 139 -20.87 -4.12 -4.04
N THR A 140 -20.07 -3.08 -3.76
CA THR A 140 -20.55 -1.70 -3.68
C THR A 140 -19.73 -0.74 -4.55
N ASP A 141 -19.42 -1.17 -5.74
CA ASP A 141 -18.53 -0.46 -6.69
C ASP A 141 -18.85 1.03 -6.86
N GLN A 142 -20.11 1.41 -6.70
CA GLN A 142 -20.55 2.79 -6.91
C GLN A 142 -20.42 3.67 -5.67
N LEU A 143 -20.26 3.07 -4.50
CA LEU A 143 -20.22 3.81 -3.22
C LEU A 143 -18.84 4.16 -2.77
N SER A 144 -17.83 3.44 -3.23
CA SER A 144 -16.43 3.66 -2.83
C SER A 144 -15.91 5.05 -3.19
N MET A 145 -16.48 5.68 -4.21
CA MET A 145 -16.07 7.02 -4.67
C MET A 145 -16.45 8.14 -3.72
N PHE A 146 -17.31 7.90 -2.76
CA PHE A 146 -17.90 8.94 -1.91
C PHE A 146 -17.70 8.67 -0.42
N ASP A 147 -16.71 7.86 -0.04
CA ASP A 147 -16.42 7.63 1.36
C ASP A 147 -15.76 8.89 1.96
N PRO A 148 -16.46 9.59 2.89
CA PRO A 148 -15.90 10.82 3.48
C PRO A 148 -14.68 10.57 4.36
N ARG A 149 -14.38 9.32 4.68
CA ARG A 149 -13.20 8.93 5.45
C ARG A 149 -11.97 8.69 4.58
N ASP A 150 -12.14 8.75 3.28
CA ASP A 150 -11.05 8.53 2.33
C ASP A 150 -10.06 9.68 2.42
N PRO A 151 -8.78 9.40 2.75
CA PRO A 151 -7.78 10.45 2.91
C PRO A 151 -7.48 11.23 1.63
N PHE A 152 -7.89 10.70 0.48
CA PHE A 152 -7.64 11.34 -0.82
C PHE A 152 -8.79 12.22 -1.31
N MET A 153 -9.92 12.23 -0.61
CA MET A 153 -11.10 12.97 -1.04
C MET A 153 -11.06 14.47 -0.69
N GLY A 154 -10.26 14.85 0.27
CA GLY A 154 -10.17 16.24 0.72
C GLY A 154 -9.18 17.11 -0.06
N ASP A 155 -8.32 16.50 -0.83
CA ASP A 155 -7.21 17.17 -1.53
C ASP A 155 -7.59 17.48 -2.99
N LYS A 156 -8.47 18.39 -3.14
CA LYS A 156 -8.81 18.89 -4.48
C LYS A 156 -8.07 20.17 -4.81
#